data_b7cca25b78e2ca5f22c76f413bc08260
#
_entry.id   b7cca25b78e2ca5f22c76f413bc08260
#
_cell.length_a   1.000
_cell.length_b   1.000
_cell.length_c   1.000
_cell.angle_alpha   90.00
_cell.angle_beta   90.00
_cell.angle_gamma   90.00
#
_symmetry.space_group_name_H-M   'P 1'
#
loop_
_entity.id
_entity.type
_entity.pdbx_description
1 polymer ?
#
loop_
_entity_poly.entity_id
_entity_poly.type
_entity_poly.pdbx_seq_one_letter_code
_entity_poly.pdbx_strand_id
1 'polypeptide(L)'
;MNTILVTGGAGFIGSNFIHYVMEQDPALKVINLDLLTYAGSLENLKELPDPERHHFVQGDICDGELVGRLLRKHKIDTIVNFAAESHVDRSIAGPLPFVQTNVMGTATLLNEARLYWLEEHRWSAKEIRFHHISTDEVFGALAPGDPAWTEETPYAPNSPYAASK
;
A
#
# COMPACT_ATOMS: atom_id res chain seq x y z
N MET A 1 -6.53 1.11 17.12
CA MET A 1 -6.43 1.50 15.70
C MET A 1 -7.70 2.26 15.36
N ASN A 2 -7.61 3.54 15.06
CA ASN A 2 -8.80 4.38 14.82
C ASN A 2 -8.88 4.92 13.39
N THR A 3 -7.73 5.13 12.75
CA THR A 3 -7.67 5.66 11.39
C THR A 3 -6.51 5.02 10.63
N ILE A 4 -6.83 4.42 9.49
CA ILE A 4 -5.82 3.81 8.61
C ILE A 4 -5.69 4.58 7.30
N LEU A 5 -4.48 4.61 6.75
CA LEU A 5 -4.23 5.01 5.37
C LEU A 5 -4.13 3.74 4.52
N VAL A 6 -5.01 3.61 3.55
CA VAL A 6 -4.93 2.58 2.51
C VAL A 6 -4.48 3.26 1.23
N THR A 7 -3.37 2.83 0.66
CA THR A 7 -2.93 3.31 -0.64
C THR A 7 -3.27 2.29 -1.72
N GLY A 8 -3.60 2.76 -2.93
CA GLY A 8 -4.07 1.85 -3.99
C GLY A 8 -5.46 1.26 -3.69
N GLY A 9 -6.26 1.95 -2.86
CA GLY A 9 -7.54 1.46 -2.39
C GLY A 9 -8.67 1.54 -3.41
N ALA A 10 -8.48 2.15 -4.57
CA ALA A 10 -9.42 2.10 -5.70
C ALA A 10 -9.12 0.94 -6.67
N GLY A 11 -8.01 0.21 -6.49
CA GLY A 11 -7.66 -1.01 -7.21
C GLY A 11 -8.45 -2.22 -6.72
N PHE A 12 -8.32 -3.36 -7.43
CA PHE A 12 -9.08 -4.58 -7.14
C PHE A 12 -8.85 -5.10 -5.71
N ILE A 13 -7.61 -5.30 -5.30
CA ILE A 13 -7.32 -5.86 -3.96
C ILE A 13 -7.59 -4.83 -2.87
N GLY A 14 -7.14 -3.58 -3.06
CA GLY A 14 -7.29 -2.52 -2.07
C GLY A 14 -8.74 -2.18 -1.76
N SER A 15 -9.61 -2.15 -2.77
CA SER A 15 -11.05 -1.87 -2.56
C SER A 15 -11.73 -3.01 -1.77
N ASN A 16 -11.44 -4.27 -2.11
CA ASN A 16 -11.95 -5.42 -1.36
C ASN A 16 -11.47 -5.40 0.10
N PHE A 17 -10.23 -5.00 0.33
CA PHE A 17 -9.72 -4.82 1.69
C PHE A 17 -10.49 -3.74 2.44
N ILE A 18 -10.77 -2.58 1.79
CA ILE A 18 -11.52 -1.49 2.41
C ILE A 18 -12.93 -1.97 2.80
N HIS A 19 -13.66 -2.63 1.89
CA HIS A 19 -14.98 -3.21 2.20
C HIS A 19 -14.89 -4.12 3.42
N TYR A 20 -13.97 -5.07 3.40
CA TYR A 20 -13.79 -6.05 4.47
C TYR A 20 -13.51 -5.39 5.83
N VAL A 21 -12.54 -4.50 5.92
CA VAL A 21 -12.17 -3.92 7.24
C VAL A 21 -13.25 -2.98 7.78
N MET A 22 -13.99 -2.28 6.90
CA MET A 22 -15.09 -1.42 7.32
C MET A 22 -16.32 -2.22 7.81
N GLU A 23 -16.51 -3.44 7.33
CA GLU A 23 -17.51 -4.38 7.84
C GLU A 23 -17.09 -4.96 9.21
N GLN A 24 -15.80 -5.33 9.36
CA GLN A 24 -15.30 -5.97 10.58
C GLN A 24 -15.17 -4.98 11.75
N ASP A 25 -14.86 -3.72 11.50
CA ASP A 25 -14.69 -2.70 12.54
C ASP A 25 -15.55 -1.46 12.24
N PRO A 26 -16.73 -1.32 12.87
CA PRO A 26 -17.60 -0.17 12.69
C PRO A 26 -17.04 1.17 13.18
N ALA A 27 -15.96 1.16 13.97
CA ALA A 27 -15.30 2.38 14.47
C ALA A 27 -14.15 2.85 13.57
N LEU A 28 -13.67 1.99 12.67
CA LEU A 28 -12.52 2.26 11.83
C LEU A 28 -12.82 3.35 10.78
N LYS A 29 -11.91 4.32 10.67
CA LYS A 29 -11.91 5.32 9.59
C LYS A 29 -10.83 4.96 8.57
N VAL A 30 -11.18 5.06 7.29
CA VAL A 30 -10.28 4.77 6.17
C VAL A 30 -10.01 6.03 5.38
N ILE A 31 -8.74 6.43 5.33
CA ILE A 31 -8.24 7.41 4.36
C ILE A 31 -7.69 6.61 3.19
N ASN A 32 -8.21 6.80 2.00
CA ASN A 32 -7.86 6.05 0.80
C ASN A 32 -7.12 6.97 -0.17
N LEU A 33 -5.83 6.76 -0.34
CA LEU A 33 -4.98 7.49 -1.28
C LEU A 33 -4.76 6.65 -2.54
N ASP A 34 -5.25 7.12 -3.69
CA ASP A 34 -5.08 6.43 -4.97
C ASP A 34 -4.86 7.43 -6.10
N LEU A 35 -3.97 7.12 -7.00
CA LEU A 35 -3.65 7.97 -8.15
C LEU A 35 -4.73 7.91 -9.25
N LEU A 36 -5.59 6.87 -9.23
CA LEU A 36 -6.57 6.55 -10.26
C LEU A 36 -5.91 6.33 -11.64
N THR A 37 -4.91 5.47 -11.67
CA THR A 37 -4.31 4.99 -12.92
C THR A 37 -5.25 4.01 -13.63
N TYR A 38 -4.77 3.32 -14.64
CA TYR A 38 -5.55 2.32 -15.39
C TYR A 38 -6.18 1.21 -14.53
N ALA A 39 -5.62 0.92 -13.35
CA ALA A 39 -6.07 -0.15 -12.46
C ALA A 39 -7.03 0.33 -11.36
N GLY A 40 -7.15 1.65 -11.15
CA GLY A 40 -8.01 2.24 -10.12
C GLY A 40 -9.36 2.67 -10.67
N SER A 41 -10.45 2.36 -9.95
CA SER A 41 -11.80 2.81 -10.27
C SER A 41 -12.59 3.12 -9.00
N LEU A 42 -13.24 4.28 -8.95
CA LEU A 42 -14.16 4.62 -7.86
C LEU A 42 -15.41 3.75 -7.82
N GLU A 43 -15.73 3.07 -8.93
CA GLU A 43 -16.83 2.09 -8.99
C GLU A 43 -16.60 0.94 -7.99
N ASN A 44 -15.34 0.57 -7.75
CA ASN A 44 -14.97 -0.46 -6.79
C ASN A 44 -15.26 -0.08 -5.33
N LEU A 45 -15.54 1.20 -5.06
CA LEU A 45 -15.82 1.75 -3.73
C LEU A 45 -17.29 2.12 -3.53
N LYS A 46 -18.15 1.73 -4.45
CA LYS A 46 -19.59 1.84 -4.27
C LYS A 46 -20.07 0.86 -3.19
N GLU A 47 -21.15 1.21 -2.53
CA GLU A 47 -21.82 0.35 -1.53
C GLU A 47 -20.96 0.02 -0.30
N LEU A 48 -20.05 0.94 0.08
CA LEU A 48 -19.33 0.82 1.35
C LEU A 48 -20.35 0.82 2.52
N PRO A 49 -20.11 0.04 3.60
CA PRO A 49 -21.03 -0.09 4.72
C PRO A 49 -21.39 1.24 5.39
N ASP A 50 -20.46 2.18 5.41
CA ASP A 50 -20.63 3.53 5.93
C ASP A 50 -19.71 4.50 5.18
N PRO A 51 -20.23 5.15 4.11
CA PRO A 51 -19.42 6.05 3.28
C PRO A 51 -18.81 7.24 4.03
N GLU A 52 -19.39 7.67 5.17
CA GLU A 52 -18.85 8.80 5.94
C GLU A 52 -17.54 8.47 6.66
N ARG A 53 -17.26 7.19 6.88
CA ARG A 53 -15.98 6.72 7.45
C ARG A 53 -14.88 6.52 6.41
N HIS A 54 -15.20 6.63 5.13
CA HIS A 54 -14.26 6.52 4.03
C HIS A 54 -13.99 7.90 3.41
N HIS A 55 -12.73 8.30 3.41
CA HIS A 55 -12.29 9.56 2.81
C HIS A 55 -11.33 9.26 1.65
N PHE A 56 -11.81 9.48 0.43
CA PHE A 56 -10.99 9.31 -0.77
C PHE A 56 -10.15 10.56 -1.05
N VAL A 57 -8.90 10.35 -1.40
CA VAL A 57 -7.93 11.38 -1.83
C VAL A 57 -7.29 10.90 -3.12
N GLN A 58 -7.44 11.65 -4.19
CA GLN A 58 -6.68 11.40 -5.41
C GLN A 58 -5.27 11.98 -5.25
N GLY A 59 -4.23 11.15 -5.40
CA GLY A 59 -2.85 11.58 -5.27
C GLY A 59 -1.83 10.46 -5.40
N ASP A 60 -0.57 10.87 -5.57
CA ASP A 60 0.56 9.98 -5.72
C ASP A 60 1.23 9.70 -4.36
N ILE A 61 1.56 8.44 -4.10
CA ILE A 61 2.34 8.04 -2.91
C ILE A 61 3.77 8.60 -2.91
N CYS A 62 4.26 9.05 -4.06
CA CYS A 62 5.54 9.75 -4.20
C CYS A 62 5.48 11.22 -3.74
N ASP A 63 4.29 11.80 -3.55
CA ASP A 63 4.11 13.14 -3.01
C ASP A 63 4.22 13.13 -1.48
N GLY A 64 5.44 13.31 -0.96
CA GLY A 64 5.72 13.31 0.47
C GLY A 64 4.98 14.41 1.22
N GLU A 65 4.77 15.59 0.60
CA GLU A 65 4.02 16.67 1.22
C GLU A 65 2.55 16.30 1.43
N LEU A 66 1.92 15.70 0.41
CA LEU A 66 0.56 15.18 0.51
C LEU A 66 0.46 14.09 1.58
N VAL A 67 1.34 13.08 1.52
CA VAL A 67 1.36 11.97 2.50
C VAL A 67 1.52 12.51 3.91
N GLY A 68 2.50 13.37 4.15
CA GLY A 68 2.75 13.97 5.46
C GLY A 68 1.54 14.78 5.99
N ARG A 69 0.87 15.53 5.11
CA ARG A 69 -0.37 16.25 5.49
C ARG A 69 -1.49 15.28 5.89
N LEU A 70 -1.67 14.18 5.16
CA LEU A 70 -2.70 13.18 5.47
C LEU A 70 -2.44 12.52 6.83
N LEU A 71 -1.21 12.08 7.09
CA LEU A 71 -0.83 11.45 8.35
C LEU A 71 -1.16 12.35 9.54
N ARG A 72 -0.79 13.63 9.48
CA ARG A 72 -1.00 14.61 10.57
C ARG A 72 -2.47 14.99 10.72
N LYS A 73 -3.14 15.31 9.60
CA LYS A 73 -4.55 15.76 9.61
C LYS A 73 -5.49 14.70 10.19
N HIS A 74 -5.28 13.45 9.83
CA HIS A 74 -6.17 12.35 10.20
C HIS A 74 -5.64 11.50 11.37
N LYS A 75 -4.47 11.86 11.94
CA LYS A 75 -3.83 11.13 13.05
C LYS A 75 -3.68 9.64 12.75
N ILE A 76 -3.16 9.34 11.57
CA ILE A 76 -3.04 7.98 11.05
C ILE A 76 -1.97 7.22 11.82
N ASP A 77 -2.34 6.08 12.38
CA ASP A 77 -1.45 5.17 13.12
C ASP A 77 -1.03 3.94 12.30
N THR A 78 -1.71 3.69 11.19
CA THR A 78 -1.50 2.49 10.38
C THR A 78 -1.54 2.84 8.91
N ILE A 79 -0.57 2.32 8.15
CA ILE A 79 -0.53 2.39 6.68
C ILE A 79 -0.62 0.97 6.13
N VAL A 80 -1.52 0.75 5.16
CA VAL A 80 -1.60 -0.48 4.37
C VAL A 80 -1.35 -0.12 2.92
N ASN A 81 -0.19 -0.52 2.40
CA ASN A 81 0.29 -0.09 1.09
C ASN A 81 -0.02 -1.15 0.02
N PHE A 82 -1.11 -0.94 -0.73
CA PHE A 82 -1.42 -1.70 -1.95
C PHE A 82 -0.97 -1.00 -3.23
N ALA A 83 -0.70 0.31 -3.18
CA ALA A 83 -0.31 1.07 -4.36
C ALA A 83 0.97 0.51 -4.98
N ALA A 84 0.89 0.11 -6.24
CA ALA A 84 2.01 -0.44 -6.99
C ALA A 84 1.70 -0.45 -8.49
N GLU A 85 2.74 -0.36 -9.30
CA GLU A 85 2.74 -0.92 -10.65
C GLU A 85 2.95 -2.43 -10.56
N SER A 86 2.10 -3.25 -11.21
CA SER A 86 2.03 -4.69 -10.97
C SER A 86 2.13 -5.59 -12.22
N HIS A 87 2.36 -5.03 -13.40
CA HIS A 87 2.40 -5.78 -14.65
C HIS A 87 3.82 -6.22 -15.01
N VAL A 88 4.13 -7.53 -14.88
CA VAL A 88 5.47 -8.10 -15.12
C VAL A 88 5.99 -7.75 -16.53
N ASP A 89 5.25 -8.05 -17.60
CA ASP A 89 5.70 -7.78 -18.97
C ASP A 89 5.95 -6.29 -19.23
N ARG A 90 5.13 -5.41 -18.67
CA ARG A 90 5.36 -3.97 -18.73
C ARG A 90 6.63 -3.56 -17.99
N SER A 91 6.94 -4.22 -16.88
CA SER A 91 8.16 -3.92 -16.12
C SER A 91 9.43 -4.26 -16.91
N ILE A 92 9.38 -5.32 -17.72
CA ILE A 92 10.49 -5.71 -18.59
C ILE A 92 10.66 -4.70 -19.74
N ALA A 93 9.56 -4.26 -20.35
CA ALA A 93 9.58 -3.30 -21.46
C ALA A 93 9.96 -1.88 -21.01
N GLY A 94 9.59 -1.48 -19.76
CA GLY A 94 9.85 -0.15 -19.21
C GLY A 94 9.89 -0.16 -17.68
N PRO A 95 11.04 -0.35 -17.04
CA PRO A 95 11.14 -0.55 -15.60
C PRO A 95 10.96 0.73 -14.77
N LEU A 96 11.21 1.90 -15.33
CA LEU A 96 11.25 3.15 -14.56
C LEU A 96 9.96 3.50 -13.79
N PRO A 97 8.74 3.32 -14.35
CA PRO A 97 7.52 3.53 -13.57
C PRO A 97 7.42 2.61 -12.35
N PHE A 98 7.92 1.37 -12.44
CA PHE A 98 7.94 0.43 -11.30
C PHE A 98 8.91 0.88 -10.21
N VAL A 99 10.09 1.36 -10.58
CA VAL A 99 11.03 1.95 -9.62
C VAL A 99 10.43 3.19 -8.98
N GLN A 100 9.81 4.07 -9.77
CA GLN A 100 9.20 5.28 -9.26
C GLN A 100 8.08 4.96 -8.26
N THR A 101 7.10 4.16 -8.65
CA THR A 101 5.95 3.88 -7.79
C THR A 101 6.30 2.93 -6.65
N ASN A 102 6.90 1.78 -6.96
CA ASN A 102 7.04 0.72 -5.96
C ASN A 102 8.21 0.98 -4.99
N VAL A 103 9.32 1.56 -5.48
CA VAL A 103 10.49 1.82 -4.63
C VAL A 103 10.40 3.23 -4.04
N MET A 104 10.37 4.26 -4.88
CA MET A 104 10.36 5.64 -4.39
C MET A 104 9.08 5.98 -3.64
N GLY A 105 7.91 5.55 -4.12
CA GLY A 105 6.64 5.74 -3.43
C GLY A 105 6.61 5.06 -2.06
N THR A 106 7.07 3.81 -1.96
CA THR A 106 7.17 3.10 -0.67
C THR A 106 8.17 3.77 0.27
N ALA A 107 9.34 4.21 -0.24
CA ALA A 107 10.32 4.95 0.54
C ALA A 107 9.76 6.28 1.06
N THR A 108 8.97 6.99 0.24
CA THR A 108 8.29 8.23 0.64
C THR A 108 7.30 7.97 1.78
N LEU A 109 6.43 6.95 1.64
CA LEU A 109 5.49 6.57 2.70
C LEU A 109 6.21 6.23 4.01
N LEU A 110 7.27 5.44 3.96
CA LEU A 110 8.07 5.06 5.13
C LEU A 110 8.75 6.27 5.77
N ASN A 111 9.30 7.18 4.97
CA ASN A 111 9.95 8.38 5.48
C ASN A 111 8.95 9.30 6.19
N GLU A 112 7.81 9.59 5.58
CA GLU A 112 6.78 10.44 6.20
C GLU A 112 6.17 9.80 7.46
N ALA A 113 5.96 8.47 7.43
CA ALA A 113 5.54 7.72 8.61
C ALA A 113 6.58 7.82 9.74
N ARG A 114 7.86 7.65 9.44
CA ARG A 114 8.95 7.78 10.40
C ARG A 114 8.99 9.17 11.02
N LEU A 115 8.92 10.22 10.20
CA LEU A 115 8.90 11.61 10.69
C LEU A 115 7.71 11.84 11.61
N TYR A 116 6.51 11.47 11.19
CA TYR A 116 5.30 11.70 11.95
C TYR A 116 5.21 10.82 13.20
N TRP A 117 5.42 9.51 13.09
CA TRP A 117 5.22 8.58 14.20
C TRP A 117 6.36 8.62 15.22
N LEU A 118 7.60 8.63 14.76
CA LEU A 118 8.75 8.45 15.65
C LEU A 118 9.37 9.77 16.09
N GLU A 119 9.48 10.77 15.21
CA GLU A 119 10.12 12.03 15.55
C GLU A 119 9.15 13.03 16.19
N GLU A 120 7.95 13.22 15.60
CA GLU A 120 6.99 14.19 16.11
C GLU A 120 6.21 13.65 17.32
N HIS A 121 5.67 12.42 17.23
CA HIS A 121 4.81 11.84 18.27
C HIS A 121 5.50 10.86 19.20
N ARG A 122 6.65 10.30 18.83
CA ARG A 122 7.41 9.31 19.60
C ARG A 122 6.58 8.08 19.98
N TRP A 123 5.68 7.68 19.10
CA TRP A 123 4.88 6.48 19.30
C TRP A 123 5.74 5.23 19.34
N SER A 124 5.35 4.27 20.17
CA SER A 124 6.00 2.98 20.25
C SER A 124 5.62 2.07 19.08
N ALA A 125 6.43 1.05 18.81
CA ALA A 125 6.12 0.05 17.77
C ALA A 125 4.80 -0.71 18.01
N LYS A 126 4.22 -0.65 19.19
CA LYS A 126 2.91 -1.26 19.49
C LYS A 126 1.73 -0.40 19.03
N GLU A 127 1.96 0.89 18.84
CA GLU A 127 0.93 1.89 18.50
C GLU A 127 0.84 2.15 17.00
N ILE A 128 1.83 1.70 16.21
CA ILE A 128 1.96 1.98 14.80
C ILE A 128 2.10 0.70 13.97
N ARG A 129 1.69 0.77 12.70
CA ARG A 129 1.88 -0.33 11.76
C ARG A 129 2.08 0.17 10.34
N PHE A 130 3.11 -0.33 9.69
CA PHE A 130 3.28 -0.25 8.24
C PHE A 130 3.14 -1.65 7.67
N HIS A 131 2.08 -1.89 6.87
CA HIS A 131 1.83 -3.16 6.22
C HIS A 131 2.02 -2.99 4.71
N HIS A 132 3.11 -3.55 4.19
CA HIS A 132 3.42 -3.53 2.77
C HIS A 132 2.92 -4.80 2.09
N ILE A 133 2.12 -4.66 1.04
CA ILE A 133 1.66 -5.80 0.25
C ILE A 133 2.70 -6.08 -0.83
N SER A 134 3.45 -7.17 -0.65
CA SER A 134 4.47 -7.64 -1.58
C SER A 134 3.89 -8.70 -2.55
N THR A 135 4.72 -9.51 -3.13
CA THR A 135 4.40 -10.62 -4.03
C THR A 135 5.32 -11.80 -3.74
N ASP A 136 4.84 -13.01 -4.00
CA ASP A 136 5.66 -14.23 -3.94
C ASP A 136 6.77 -14.25 -5.01
N GLU A 137 6.60 -13.51 -6.09
CA GLU A 137 7.63 -13.38 -7.14
C GLU A 137 8.96 -12.81 -6.65
N VAL A 138 9.00 -12.18 -5.45
CA VAL A 138 10.26 -11.74 -4.82
C VAL A 138 11.19 -12.90 -4.51
N PHE A 139 10.65 -14.13 -4.38
CA PHE A 139 11.42 -15.34 -4.14
C PHE A 139 11.91 -16.03 -5.44
N GLY A 140 11.48 -15.55 -6.61
CA GLY A 140 11.90 -16.07 -7.91
C GLY A 140 10.91 -17.03 -8.53
N ALA A 141 11.40 -18.15 -9.09
CA ALA A 141 10.59 -19.17 -9.75
C ALA A 141 10.80 -20.54 -9.10
N LEU A 142 9.74 -21.35 -9.05
CA LEU A 142 9.79 -22.76 -8.64
C LEU A 142 9.81 -23.67 -9.87
N ALA A 143 10.65 -24.69 -9.82
CA ALA A 143 10.55 -25.80 -10.76
C ALA A 143 9.49 -26.82 -10.30
N PRO A 144 8.97 -27.67 -11.18
CA PRO A 144 8.08 -28.75 -10.79
C PRO A 144 8.76 -29.67 -9.74
N GLY A 145 8.14 -29.80 -8.58
CA GLY A 145 8.65 -30.60 -7.47
C GLY A 145 9.49 -29.85 -6.44
N ASP A 146 9.77 -28.57 -6.64
CA ASP A 146 10.41 -27.74 -5.61
C ASP A 146 9.48 -27.56 -4.40
N PRO A 147 10.04 -27.45 -3.19
CA PRO A 147 9.25 -27.12 -2.02
C PRO A 147 8.67 -25.70 -2.12
N ALA A 148 7.55 -25.47 -1.47
CA ALA A 148 6.97 -24.10 -1.35
C ALA A 148 7.95 -23.16 -0.65
N TRP A 149 7.93 -21.88 -1.02
CA TRP A 149 8.66 -20.85 -0.30
C TRP A 149 8.17 -20.68 1.14
N THR A 150 9.06 -20.23 1.98
CA THR A 150 8.80 -19.84 3.36
C THR A 150 9.32 -18.44 3.60
N GLU A 151 9.06 -17.87 4.77
CA GLU A 151 9.59 -16.56 5.18
C GLU A 151 11.14 -16.54 5.30
N GLU A 152 11.77 -17.71 5.35
CA GLU A 152 13.24 -17.85 5.40
C GLU A 152 13.88 -18.01 4.02
N THR A 153 13.05 -18.16 2.97
CA THR A 153 13.57 -18.31 1.60
C THR A 153 14.27 -17.01 1.15
N PRO A 154 15.51 -17.10 0.63
CA PRO A 154 16.21 -15.93 0.11
C PRO A 154 15.47 -15.27 -1.06
N TYR A 155 15.51 -13.96 -1.15
CA TYR A 155 14.97 -13.23 -2.29
C TYR A 155 15.80 -13.49 -3.55
N ALA A 156 15.12 -13.78 -4.66
CA ALA A 156 15.72 -14.05 -5.96
C ALA A 156 14.83 -13.56 -7.12
N PRO A 157 14.44 -12.25 -7.15
CA PRO A 157 13.48 -11.74 -8.11
C PRO A 157 13.98 -11.85 -9.55
N ASN A 158 13.09 -12.25 -10.47
CA ASN A 158 13.39 -12.49 -11.88
C ASN A 158 12.89 -11.39 -12.82
N SER A 159 12.23 -10.37 -12.31
CA SER A 159 11.72 -9.25 -13.11
C SER A 159 11.92 -7.91 -12.40
N PRO A 160 11.91 -6.78 -13.13
CA PRO A 160 11.92 -5.46 -12.50
C PRO A 160 10.72 -5.23 -11.57
N TYR A 161 9.55 -5.78 -11.88
CA TYR A 161 8.39 -5.77 -10.98
C TYR A 161 8.73 -6.47 -9.67
N ALA A 162 9.12 -7.73 -9.73
CA ALA A 162 9.45 -8.51 -8.54
C ALA A 162 10.57 -7.85 -7.70
N ALA A 163 11.62 -7.33 -8.37
CA ALA A 163 12.72 -6.64 -7.70
C ALA A 163 12.30 -5.31 -7.05
N SER A 164 11.19 -4.71 -7.49
CA SER A 164 10.67 -3.46 -6.94
C SER A 164 9.71 -3.64 -5.76
N LYS A 165 9.32 -4.90 -5.47
CA LYS A 165 8.36 -5.28 -4.43
C LYS A 165 9.06 -5.87 -3.22
#